data_f9a949176937f079070fda1a30581122
#
_entry.id   f9a949176937f079070fda1a30581122
#
_cell.length_a   1.000
_cell.length_b   1.000
_cell.length_c   1.000
_cell.angle_alpha   90.00
_cell.angle_beta   90.00
_cell.angle_gamma   90.00
#
_symmetry.space_group_name_H-M   'P 1'
#
loop_
_entity.id
_entity.type
_entity.pdbx_description
1 polymer ?
#
loop_
_entity_poly.entity_id
_entity_poly.type
_entity_poly.pdbx_seq_one_letter_code
_entity_poly.pdbx_strand_id
1 'polypeptide(L)'
;MKAAFARYRLDFINPAGTSRGVLYKKDTYFLKICDEQCPERFGIGECALFKGLSAEDNDGYEDKLRELCHNISQGVDTDLSAHSSILFGLESAILDFSNGCRRVCYDNGFATGDYHIPINGLVWMGTKDEMIARIDEKVNAGFGVIKLKIGAIDFEQELAMIRHLRTRYTDKDLTIRLDANGGFTPDNVGERLKRLSEYAIHSIEQPIKPGQWEAMAKVCEESPIPVALDEELIGITNPMMMMSLLRSIRPHYIVLKPSLMGGFSGSTDWLKMAAQFNIGGWITSALESNVGLNALAQWVAMLQPRIPQGLGTGALYSNNIDSPLEQKEDYLWSNPEKMWHLPEFEWINVD
;
A
#
# COMPACT_ATOMS: atom_id res chain seq x y z
N MET A 1 23.27 3.81 20.27
CA MET A 1 22.52 4.06 19.01
C MET A 1 22.02 5.49 19.00
N LYS A 2 21.97 6.14 17.85
CA LYS A 2 21.34 7.47 17.66
C LYS A 2 20.29 7.36 16.58
N ALA A 3 19.26 8.19 16.68
CA ALA A 3 18.23 8.30 15.68
C ALA A 3 17.92 9.76 15.37
N ALA A 4 17.50 10.02 14.16
CA ALA A 4 16.98 11.30 13.71
C ALA A 4 15.92 11.08 12.64
N PHE A 5 15.06 12.06 12.46
CA PHE A 5 14.06 12.00 11.39
C PHE A 5 14.14 13.24 10.51
N ALA A 6 13.62 13.13 9.30
CA ALA A 6 13.51 14.24 8.36
C ALA A 6 12.14 14.23 7.70
N ARG A 7 11.53 15.40 7.53
CA ARG A 7 10.34 15.55 6.71
C ARG A 7 10.72 15.67 5.26
N TYR A 8 9.98 15.03 4.38
CA TYR A 8 10.18 15.10 2.95
C TYR A 8 8.83 15.24 2.23
N ARG A 9 8.80 16.03 1.16
CA ARG A 9 7.59 16.21 0.36
C ARG A 9 7.76 15.56 -1.00
N LEU A 10 6.90 14.62 -1.30
CA LEU A 10 6.79 13.99 -2.61
C LEU A 10 5.80 14.76 -3.48
N ASP A 11 6.20 15.10 -4.70
CA ASP A 11 5.38 15.81 -5.69
C ASP A 11 4.91 14.84 -6.77
N PHE A 12 3.59 14.66 -6.93
CA PHE A 12 3.06 13.78 -7.96
C PHE A 12 3.34 14.34 -9.37
N ILE A 13 3.76 13.46 -10.29
CA ILE A 13 3.90 13.80 -11.72
C ILE A 13 2.54 14.15 -12.32
N ASN A 14 1.54 13.32 -12.05
CA ASN A 14 0.16 13.53 -12.43
C ASN A 14 -0.73 13.52 -11.20
N PRO A 15 -1.73 14.39 -11.11
CA PRO A 15 -2.65 14.38 -9.99
C PRO A 15 -3.30 13.02 -9.79
N ALA A 16 -3.28 12.49 -8.57
CA ALA A 16 -3.83 11.18 -8.24
C ALA A 16 -5.28 11.34 -7.73
N GLY A 17 -6.25 11.04 -8.60
CA GLY A 17 -7.69 11.11 -8.26
C GLY A 17 -8.13 9.92 -7.41
N THR A 18 -8.70 10.19 -6.25
CA THR A 18 -9.28 9.20 -5.33
C THR A 18 -10.73 9.58 -5.00
N SER A 19 -11.50 8.68 -4.39
CA SER A 19 -12.85 9.00 -3.88
C SER A 19 -12.86 10.06 -2.78
N ARG A 20 -11.69 10.34 -2.14
CA ARG A 20 -11.51 11.36 -1.10
C ARG A 20 -10.98 12.69 -1.60
N GLY A 21 -10.66 12.80 -2.89
CA GLY A 21 -10.14 14.01 -3.51
C GLY A 21 -8.92 13.74 -4.38
N VAL A 22 -8.26 14.80 -4.82
CA VAL A 22 -7.11 14.76 -5.72
C VAL A 22 -5.84 15.08 -4.94
N LEU A 23 -4.86 14.20 -5.05
CA LEU A 23 -3.54 14.36 -4.43
C LEU A 23 -2.55 14.96 -5.44
N TYR A 24 -1.92 16.05 -5.06
CA TYR A 24 -0.84 16.71 -5.81
C TYR A 24 0.52 16.51 -5.15
N LYS A 25 0.50 16.31 -3.83
CA LYS A 25 1.69 16.18 -2.97
C LYS A 25 1.40 15.20 -1.85
N LYS A 26 2.46 14.57 -1.34
CA LYS A 26 2.41 13.73 -0.14
C LYS A 26 3.59 14.09 0.76
N ASP A 27 3.31 14.53 1.99
CA ASP A 27 4.35 14.62 3.00
C ASP A 27 4.64 13.23 3.56
N THR A 28 5.91 12.92 3.74
CA THR A 28 6.40 11.69 4.35
C THR A 28 7.57 12.02 5.27
N TYR A 29 7.99 11.06 6.10
CA TYR A 29 9.11 11.24 7.01
C TYR A 29 10.09 10.08 6.84
N PHE A 30 11.38 10.39 6.89
CA PHE A 30 12.44 9.39 6.95
C PHE A 30 12.98 9.31 8.36
N LEU A 31 13.20 8.09 8.83
CA LEU A 31 13.86 7.79 10.09
C LEU A 31 15.21 7.17 9.78
N LYS A 32 16.29 7.72 10.34
CA LYS A 32 17.63 7.11 10.31
C LYS A 32 18.01 6.59 11.68
N ILE A 33 18.71 5.45 11.69
CA ILE A 33 19.30 4.85 12.87
C ILE A 33 20.78 4.58 12.58
N CYS A 34 21.68 5.01 13.45
CA CYS A 34 23.11 4.83 13.28
C CYS A 34 23.82 4.52 14.60
N ASP A 35 25.06 4.03 14.48
CA ASP A 35 25.98 4.01 15.61
C ASP A 35 26.51 5.44 15.85
N GLU A 36 26.61 5.85 17.10
CA GLU A 36 27.16 7.16 17.48
C GLU A 36 28.61 7.35 17.02
N GLN A 37 29.38 6.27 16.93
CA GLN A 37 30.78 6.29 16.49
C GLN A 37 30.93 6.33 14.96
N CYS A 38 29.85 6.06 14.20
CA CYS A 38 29.86 5.93 12.73
C CYS A 38 28.57 6.50 12.12
N PRO A 39 28.27 7.79 12.34
CA PRO A 39 26.97 8.38 12.00
C PRO A 39 26.69 8.48 10.49
N GLU A 40 27.73 8.34 9.64
CA GLU A 40 27.61 8.29 8.18
C GLU A 40 27.07 6.96 7.69
N ARG A 41 27.17 5.88 8.48
CA ARG A 41 26.58 4.58 8.21
C ARG A 41 25.26 4.44 8.97
N PHE A 42 24.16 4.54 8.26
CA PHE A 42 22.84 4.51 8.88
C PHE A 42 21.87 3.63 8.12
N GLY A 43 21.01 2.94 8.84
CA GLY A 43 19.81 2.35 8.33
C GLY A 43 18.73 3.43 8.17
N ILE A 44 17.93 3.33 7.12
CA ILE A 44 16.84 4.27 6.84
C ILE A 44 15.52 3.53 6.64
N GLY A 45 14.45 4.13 7.17
CA GLY A 45 13.08 3.70 6.92
C GLY A 45 12.19 4.90 6.63
N GLU A 46 11.09 4.66 5.95
CA GLU A 46 10.09 5.67 5.64
C GLU A 46 8.88 5.53 6.57
N CYS A 47 8.63 6.54 7.39
CA CYS A 47 7.40 6.69 8.16
C CYS A 47 6.35 7.34 7.24
N ALA A 48 5.68 6.49 6.45
CA ALA A 48 4.85 6.91 5.32
C ALA A 48 3.44 7.33 5.76
N LEU A 49 3.34 8.36 6.59
CA LEU A 49 2.06 8.94 6.99
C LEU A 49 1.21 9.24 5.76
N PHE A 50 -0.04 8.80 5.76
CA PHE A 50 -1.00 9.12 4.72
C PHE A 50 -2.08 10.05 5.28
N LYS A 51 -1.98 11.34 4.96
CA LYS A 51 -2.89 12.36 5.46
C LYS A 51 -4.34 12.04 5.10
N GLY A 52 -5.23 12.09 6.10
CA GLY A 52 -6.65 11.77 5.97
C GLY A 52 -6.97 10.27 5.87
N LEU A 53 -5.95 9.38 6.04
CA LEU A 53 -6.15 7.93 6.00
C LEU A 53 -5.46 7.20 7.17
N SER A 54 -4.22 7.55 7.51
CA SER A 54 -3.54 6.97 8.67
C SER A 54 -4.32 7.26 9.95
N ALA A 55 -4.46 6.26 10.81
CA ALA A 55 -5.16 6.42 12.09
C ALA A 55 -4.44 7.43 13.01
N GLU A 56 -3.13 7.55 12.85
CA GLU A 56 -2.25 8.47 13.57
C GLU A 56 -2.05 9.85 12.91
N ASP A 57 -2.87 10.20 11.88
CA ASP A 57 -2.82 11.52 11.25
C ASP A 57 -3.40 12.60 12.18
N ASN A 58 -2.54 13.15 13.02
CA ASN A 58 -2.86 14.20 13.97
C ASN A 58 -1.64 15.10 14.24
N ASP A 59 -1.86 16.24 14.93
CA ASP A 59 -0.82 17.23 15.23
C ASP A 59 0.33 16.71 16.11
N GLY A 60 0.13 15.61 16.83
CA GLY A 60 1.15 14.96 17.68
C GLY A 60 2.11 14.02 16.96
N TYR A 61 1.99 13.86 15.64
CA TYR A 61 2.78 12.88 14.89
C TYR A 61 4.30 13.14 14.97
N GLU A 62 4.74 14.38 14.78
CA GLU A 62 6.17 14.74 14.90
C GLU A 62 6.67 14.64 16.33
N ASP A 63 5.83 14.92 17.33
CA ASP A 63 6.21 14.73 18.76
C ASP A 63 6.47 13.26 19.05
N LYS A 64 5.68 12.35 18.45
CA LYS A 64 5.91 10.91 18.56
C LYS A 64 7.22 10.47 17.90
N LEU A 65 7.58 11.05 16.77
CA LEU A 65 8.88 10.82 16.14
C LEU A 65 10.04 11.33 17.01
N ARG A 66 9.88 12.48 17.67
CA ARG A 66 10.86 13.00 18.63
C ARG A 66 11.02 12.08 19.82
N GLU A 67 9.90 11.65 20.43
CA GLU A 67 9.90 10.67 21.52
C GLU A 67 10.64 9.39 21.11
N LEU A 68 10.34 8.84 19.93
CA LEU A 68 11.02 7.65 19.43
C LEU A 68 12.54 7.86 19.29
N CYS A 69 12.97 8.96 18.67
CA CYS A 69 14.40 9.24 18.50
C CYS A 69 15.12 9.41 19.83
N HIS A 70 14.48 10.10 20.78
CA HIS A 70 15.02 10.22 22.15
C HIS A 70 15.15 8.85 22.82
N ASN A 71 14.10 8.05 22.82
CA ASN A 71 14.06 6.74 23.45
C ASN A 71 15.10 5.78 22.86
N ILE A 72 15.29 5.78 21.54
CA ILE A 72 16.35 5.00 20.88
C ILE A 72 17.74 5.39 21.44
N SER A 73 18.00 6.70 21.65
CA SER A 73 19.26 7.17 22.19
C SER A 73 19.49 6.73 23.67
N GLN A 74 18.42 6.53 24.40
CA GLN A 74 18.44 6.06 25.79
C GLN A 74 18.36 4.53 25.92
N GLY A 75 18.17 3.80 24.82
CA GLY A 75 17.95 2.35 24.84
C GLY A 75 16.61 1.94 25.46
N VAL A 76 15.59 2.79 25.33
CA VAL A 76 14.23 2.59 25.86
C VAL A 76 13.27 2.31 24.72
N ASP A 77 12.36 1.37 24.94
CA ASP A 77 11.31 1.05 23.99
C ASP A 77 10.24 2.15 23.93
N THR A 78 9.66 2.33 22.73
CA THR A 78 8.55 3.26 22.49
C THR A 78 7.31 2.47 22.08
N ASP A 79 6.18 2.73 22.74
CA ASP A 79 4.91 2.16 22.28
C ASP A 79 4.45 2.81 20.98
N LEU A 80 4.46 2.02 19.90
CA LEU A 80 4.02 2.40 18.55
C LEU A 80 2.76 1.65 18.11
N SER A 81 2.04 1.03 19.02
CA SER A 81 0.83 0.23 18.72
C SER A 81 -0.26 1.03 17.98
N ALA A 82 -0.31 2.34 18.18
CA ALA A 82 -1.23 3.26 17.51
C ALA A 82 -0.56 4.08 16.37
N HIS A 83 0.69 3.76 15.99
CA HIS A 83 1.48 4.55 15.03
C HIS A 83 2.07 3.64 13.95
N SER A 84 1.20 3.12 13.10
CA SER A 84 1.55 2.10 12.09
C SER A 84 2.65 2.54 11.13
N SER A 85 2.62 3.79 10.66
CA SER A 85 3.61 4.30 9.72
C SER A 85 4.96 4.53 10.37
N ILE A 86 4.99 4.96 11.65
CA ILE A 86 6.24 5.10 12.41
C ILE A 86 6.84 3.73 12.69
N LEU A 87 6.01 2.74 13.05
CA LEU A 87 6.46 1.37 13.26
C LEU A 87 7.05 0.77 11.98
N PHE A 88 6.39 0.94 10.84
CA PHE A 88 6.90 0.51 9.54
C PHE A 88 8.27 1.13 9.22
N GLY A 89 8.41 2.44 9.46
CA GLY A 89 9.69 3.14 9.29
C GLY A 89 10.77 2.64 10.24
N LEU A 90 10.44 2.40 11.50
CA LEU A 90 11.37 1.87 12.50
C LEU A 90 11.84 0.45 12.14
N GLU A 91 10.90 -0.46 11.84
CA GLU A 91 11.24 -1.83 11.42
C GLU A 91 12.15 -1.82 10.19
N SER A 92 11.84 -0.99 9.20
CA SER A 92 12.65 -0.85 7.99
C SER A 92 14.06 -0.33 8.29
N ALA A 93 14.17 0.72 9.12
CA ALA A 93 15.46 1.31 9.48
C ALA A 93 16.33 0.35 10.29
N ILE A 94 15.75 -0.41 11.23
CA ILE A 94 16.45 -1.43 12.03
C ILE A 94 16.96 -2.55 11.13
N LEU A 95 16.13 -3.04 10.22
CA LEU A 95 16.49 -4.12 9.29
C LEU A 95 17.62 -3.67 8.35
N ASP A 96 17.54 -2.48 7.77
CA ASP A 96 18.60 -1.93 6.92
C ASP A 96 19.92 -1.72 7.72
N PHE A 97 19.82 -1.19 8.95
CA PHE A 97 20.99 -1.04 9.82
C PHE A 97 21.64 -2.40 10.11
N SER A 98 20.86 -3.39 10.48
CA SER A 98 21.33 -4.74 10.83
C SER A 98 21.96 -5.45 9.62
N ASN A 99 21.52 -5.13 8.41
CA ASN A 99 22.07 -5.66 7.15
C ASN A 99 23.17 -4.77 6.54
N GLY A 100 23.77 -3.89 7.34
CA GLY A 100 24.96 -3.12 6.97
C GLY A 100 24.69 -1.82 6.22
N CYS A 101 23.50 -1.23 6.37
CA CYS A 101 23.12 0.08 5.83
C CYS A 101 23.18 0.16 4.30
N ARG A 102 22.78 -0.91 3.62
CA ARG A 102 22.84 -1.06 2.16
C ARG A 102 21.47 -0.96 1.49
N ARG A 103 20.43 -0.55 2.22
CA ARG A 103 19.02 -0.56 1.78
C ARG A 103 18.50 -1.98 1.56
N VAL A 104 19.04 -2.92 2.31
CA VAL A 104 18.64 -4.32 2.34
C VAL A 104 17.96 -4.60 3.67
N CYS A 105 16.62 -4.64 3.67
CA CYS A 105 15.82 -5.05 4.82
C CYS A 105 15.76 -6.57 4.96
N TYR A 106 15.66 -7.27 3.83
CA TYR A 106 15.62 -8.74 3.75
C TYR A 106 16.58 -9.20 2.67
N ASP A 107 17.55 -10.01 3.03
CA ASP A 107 18.52 -10.62 2.10
C ASP A 107 17.82 -11.76 1.34
N ASN A 108 17.31 -11.44 0.16
CA ASN A 108 16.55 -12.37 -0.68
C ASN A 108 16.73 -12.07 -2.17
N GLY A 109 16.17 -12.94 -3.03
CA GLY A 109 16.30 -12.81 -4.47
C GLY A 109 15.77 -11.50 -5.07
N PHE A 110 14.85 -10.79 -4.41
CA PHE A 110 14.44 -9.48 -4.87
C PHE A 110 15.55 -8.43 -4.64
N ALA A 111 16.18 -8.44 -3.48
CA ALA A 111 17.26 -7.53 -3.16
C ALA A 111 18.49 -7.71 -4.07
N THR A 112 18.71 -8.92 -4.57
CA THR A 112 19.80 -9.26 -5.51
C THR A 112 19.42 -9.14 -7.00
N GLY A 113 18.14 -8.93 -7.31
CA GLY A 113 17.62 -8.83 -8.68
C GLY A 113 17.27 -10.18 -9.32
N ASP A 114 17.36 -11.29 -8.58
CA ASP A 114 17.06 -12.64 -9.08
C ASP A 114 15.56 -13.00 -9.04
N TYR A 115 14.76 -12.25 -8.28
CA TYR A 115 13.33 -12.44 -8.15
C TYR A 115 12.55 -11.17 -8.49
N HIS A 116 11.52 -11.30 -9.29
CA HIS A 116 10.63 -10.23 -9.70
C HIS A 116 9.25 -10.44 -9.07
N ILE A 117 8.66 -9.36 -8.54
CA ILE A 117 7.33 -9.42 -7.92
C ILE A 117 6.29 -9.08 -8.98
N PRO A 118 5.30 -9.97 -9.25
CA PRO A 118 4.20 -9.62 -10.14
C PRO A 118 3.35 -8.50 -9.52
N ILE A 119 3.03 -7.49 -10.32
CA ILE A 119 2.25 -6.31 -9.88
C ILE A 119 1.05 -6.07 -10.79
N ASN A 120 -0.01 -5.48 -10.24
CA ASN A 120 -1.13 -5.01 -11.04
C ASN A 120 -0.92 -3.56 -11.50
N GLY A 121 -1.45 -3.25 -12.67
CA GLY A 121 -1.57 -1.87 -13.15
C GLY A 121 -2.62 -1.11 -12.34
N LEU A 122 -2.31 0.12 -11.90
CA LEU A 122 -3.25 0.99 -11.23
C LEU A 122 -3.76 2.06 -12.20
N VAL A 123 -5.08 2.19 -12.30
CA VAL A 123 -5.75 3.22 -13.08
C VAL A 123 -6.50 4.16 -12.12
N TRP A 124 -5.97 5.38 -12.02
CA TRP A 124 -6.57 6.44 -11.22
C TRP A 124 -7.87 6.95 -11.83
N MET A 125 -8.74 7.49 -10.99
CA MET A 125 -9.97 8.14 -11.42
C MET A 125 -9.69 9.30 -12.37
N GLY A 126 -10.61 9.51 -13.28
CA GLY A 126 -10.58 10.56 -14.29
C GLY A 126 -11.86 10.54 -15.11
N THR A 127 -11.89 11.29 -16.20
CA THR A 127 -12.96 11.16 -17.21
C THR A 127 -12.90 9.78 -17.87
N LYS A 128 -14.00 9.34 -18.47
CA LYS A 128 -14.07 8.05 -19.18
C LYS A 128 -12.93 7.88 -20.19
N ASP A 129 -12.65 8.92 -20.99
CA ASP A 129 -11.64 8.85 -22.06
C ASP A 129 -10.21 8.79 -21.48
N GLU A 130 -9.93 9.54 -20.41
CA GLU A 130 -8.66 9.47 -19.68
C GLU A 130 -8.43 8.08 -19.06
N MET A 131 -9.47 7.50 -18.46
CA MET A 131 -9.36 6.17 -17.86
C MET A 131 -9.12 5.11 -18.92
N ILE A 132 -9.83 5.16 -20.07
CA ILE A 132 -9.61 4.25 -21.19
C ILE A 132 -8.17 4.37 -21.71
N ALA A 133 -7.67 5.59 -21.90
CA ALA A 133 -6.30 5.81 -22.36
C ALA A 133 -5.26 5.23 -21.39
N ARG A 134 -5.46 5.42 -20.08
CA ARG A 134 -4.58 4.86 -19.02
C ARG A 134 -4.62 3.33 -18.99
N ILE A 135 -5.79 2.74 -19.24
CA ILE A 135 -5.94 1.28 -19.33
C ILE A 135 -5.20 0.75 -20.56
N ASP A 136 -5.39 1.37 -21.73
CA ASP A 136 -4.69 0.97 -22.94
C ASP A 136 -3.17 1.09 -22.76
N GLU A 137 -2.69 2.13 -22.08
CA GLU A 137 -1.28 2.27 -21.71
C GLU A 137 -0.80 1.08 -20.88
N LYS A 138 -1.54 0.69 -19.82
CA LYS A 138 -1.18 -0.43 -18.95
C LYS A 138 -1.21 -1.77 -19.68
N VAL A 139 -2.24 -2.03 -20.47
CA VAL A 139 -2.32 -3.27 -21.28
C VAL A 139 -1.19 -3.34 -22.30
N ASN A 140 -0.91 -2.24 -23.00
CA ASN A 140 0.22 -2.18 -23.94
C ASN A 140 1.58 -2.34 -23.25
N ALA A 141 1.69 -1.97 -21.97
CA ALA A 141 2.87 -2.21 -21.14
C ALA A 141 2.95 -3.64 -20.58
N GLY A 142 2.01 -4.55 -20.94
CA GLY A 142 2.05 -5.96 -20.59
C GLY A 142 1.30 -6.35 -19.32
N PHE A 143 0.55 -5.44 -18.68
CA PHE A 143 -0.21 -5.78 -17.48
C PHE A 143 -1.37 -6.73 -17.77
N GLY A 144 -1.34 -7.91 -17.18
CA GLY A 144 -2.44 -8.89 -17.21
C GLY A 144 -3.52 -8.66 -16.13
N VAL A 145 -3.23 -7.82 -15.13
CA VAL A 145 -4.17 -7.45 -14.05
C VAL A 145 -4.23 -5.94 -13.90
N ILE A 146 -5.42 -5.37 -13.95
CA ILE A 146 -5.65 -3.93 -13.76
C ILE A 146 -6.60 -3.70 -12.58
N LYS A 147 -6.22 -2.77 -11.71
CA LYS A 147 -7.05 -2.23 -10.63
C LYS A 147 -7.65 -0.90 -11.07
N LEU A 148 -8.97 -0.83 -11.16
CA LEU A 148 -9.73 0.37 -11.51
C LEU A 148 -10.34 1.00 -10.27
N LYS A 149 -10.10 2.29 -10.07
CA LYS A 149 -10.82 3.08 -9.07
C LYS A 149 -12.22 3.41 -9.59
N ILE A 150 -13.24 3.13 -8.77
CA ILE A 150 -14.67 3.41 -9.06
C ILE A 150 -15.35 4.07 -7.85
N GLY A 151 -16.62 4.43 -8.00
CA GLY A 151 -17.44 4.98 -6.90
C GLY A 151 -17.35 6.51 -6.75
N ALA A 152 -16.70 7.23 -7.67
CA ALA A 152 -16.58 8.69 -7.62
C ALA A 152 -17.31 9.42 -8.75
N ILE A 153 -17.57 8.76 -9.87
CA ILE A 153 -18.33 9.31 -10.98
C ILE A 153 -19.70 8.63 -11.09
N ASP A 154 -20.48 9.05 -12.05
CA ASP A 154 -21.78 8.42 -12.30
C ASP A 154 -21.61 6.92 -12.62
N PHE A 155 -22.40 6.08 -11.95
CA PHE A 155 -22.27 4.63 -12.03
C PHE A 155 -22.53 4.07 -13.44
N GLU A 156 -23.42 4.69 -14.23
CA GLU A 156 -23.67 4.30 -15.61
C GLU A 156 -22.44 4.55 -16.49
N GLN A 157 -21.68 5.60 -16.21
CA GLN A 157 -20.43 5.87 -16.90
C GLN A 157 -19.36 4.84 -16.53
N GLU A 158 -19.27 4.46 -15.25
CA GLU A 158 -18.36 3.40 -14.79
C GLU A 158 -18.67 2.06 -15.44
N LEU A 159 -19.95 1.67 -15.48
CA LEU A 159 -20.40 0.47 -16.20
C LEU A 159 -20.12 0.50 -17.69
N ALA A 160 -20.38 1.65 -18.34
CA ALA A 160 -20.12 1.80 -19.78
C ALA A 160 -18.62 1.66 -20.09
N MET A 161 -17.75 2.15 -19.21
CA MET A 161 -16.30 1.97 -19.31
C MET A 161 -15.91 0.50 -19.16
N ILE A 162 -16.38 -0.18 -18.12
CA ILE A 162 -16.08 -1.60 -17.89
C ILE A 162 -16.60 -2.47 -19.04
N ARG A 163 -17.80 -2.20 -19.53
CA ARG A 163 -18.36 -2.83 -20.73
C ARG A 163 -17.46 -2.64 -21.95
N HIS A 164 -17.00 -1.41 -22.19
CA HIS A 164 -16.09 -1.10 -23.30
C HIS A 164 -14.79 -1.92 -23.18
N LEU A 165 -14.22 -2.05 -21.98
CA LEU A 165 -13.05 -2.88 -21.78
C LEU A 165 -13.31 -4.34 -22.11
N ARG A 166 -14.43 -4.90 -21.66
CA ARG A 166 -14.78 -6.31 -21.93
C ARG A 166 -15.10 -6.60 -23.39
N THR A 167 -15.45 -5.59 -24.20
CA THR A 167 -15.54 -5.77 -25.66
C THR A 167 -14.17 -5.89 -26.34
N ARG A 168 -13.11 -5.38 -25.72
CA ARG A 168 -11.73 -5.40 -26.24
C ARG A 168 -10.89 -6.52 -25.65
N TYR A 169 -11.06 -6.81 -24.36
CA TYR A 169 -10.27 -7.75 -23.61
C TYR A 169 -11.19 -8.75 -22.89
N THR A 170 -11.04 -10.03 -23.17
CA THR A 170 -11.78 -11.08 -22.46
C THR A 170 -11.27 -11.23 -21.03
N ASP A 171 -11.96 -12.01 -20.20
CA ASP A 171 -11.52 -12.34 -18.85
C ASP A 171 -10.24 -13.18 -18.81
N LYS A 172 -9.90 -13.82 -19.94
CA LYS A 172 -8.63 -14.55 -20.10
C LYS A 172 -7.46 -13.62 -20.44
N ASP A 173 -7.74 -12.52 -21.13
CA ASP A 173 -6.71 -11.56 -21.54
C ASP A 173 -6.40 -10.56 -20.42
N LEU A 174 -7.42 -10.17 -19.64
CA LEU A 174 -7.31 -9.11 -18.64
C LEU A 174 -8.17 -9.40 -17.42
N THR A 175 -7.52 -9.53 -16.27
CA THR A 175 -8.17 -9.56 -14.95
C THR A 175 -8.47 -8.15 -14.49
N ILE A 176 -9.72 -7.86 -14.12
CA ILE A 176 -10.15 -6.57 -13.57
C ILE A 176 -10.42 -6.71 -12.08
N ARG A 177 -9.70 -5.92 -11.28
CA ARG A 177 -10.00 -5.63 -9.87
C ARG A 177 -10.64 -4.26 -9.79
N LEU A 178 -11.67 -4.10 -8.97
CA LEU A 178 -12.30 -2.81 -8.71
C LEU A 178 -11.96 -2.34 -7.30
N ASP A 179 -11.86 -1.03 -7.12
CA ASP A 179 -11.65 -0.41 -5.82
C ASP A 179 -12.62 0.78 -5.67
N ALA A 180 -13.59 0.62 -4.80
CA ALA A 180 -14.63 1.62 -4.56
C ALA A 180 -14.29 2.60 -3.44
N ASN A 181 -13.25 2.33 -2.62
CA ASN A 181 -12.86 3.15 -1.46
C ASN A 181 -14.06 3.61 -0.59
N GLY A 182 -15.04 2.74 -0.37
CA GLY A 182 -16.26 3.06 0.37
C GLY A 182 -17.26 3.96 -0.38
N GLY A 183 -17.18 4.03 -1.70
CA GLY A 183 -18.00 4.92 -2.52
C GLY A 183 -19.47 4.49 -2.69
N PHE A 184 -19.82 3.26 -2.32
CA PHE A 184 -21.21 2.80 -2.34
C PHE A 184 -21.87 2.94 -0.97
N THR A 185 -23.20 2.84 -0.94
CA THR A 185 -23.98 2.82 0.31
C THR A 185 -24.59 1.45 0.53
N PRO A 186 -24.94 1.07 1.78
CA PRO A 186 -25.63 -0.19 2.04
C PRO A 186 -26.90 -0.38 1.20
N ASP A 187 -27.61 0.70 0.85
CA ASP A 187 -28.86 0.64 0.08
C ASP A 187 -28.67 0.34 -1.40
N ASN A 188 -27.54 0.75 -1.97
CA ASN A 188 -27.30 0.60 -3.42
C ASN A 188 -26.22 -0.42 -3.80
N VAL A 189 -25.42 -0.89 -2.84
CA VAL A 189 -24.29 -1.77 -3.10
C VAL A 189 -24.72 -3.09 -3.75
N GLY A 190 -25.81 -3.69 -3.30
CA GLY A 190 -26.30 -4.98 -3.82
C GLY A 190 -26.67 -4.92 -5.30
N GLU A 191 -27.42 -3.87 -5.71
CA GLU A 191 -27.76 -3.66 -7.12
C GLU A 191 -26.50 -3.41 -7.97
N ARG A 192 -25.60 -2.56 -7.49
CA ARG A 192 -24.37 -2.24 -8.21
C ARG A 192 -23.47 -3.45 -8.40
N LEU A 193 -23.27 -4.26 -7.35
CA LEU A 193 -22.48 -5.49 -7.45
C LEU A 193 -23.09 -6.50 -8.41
N LYS A 194 -24.43 -6.65 -8.42
CA LYS A 194 -25.12 -7.51 -9.37
C LYS A 194 -24.87 -7.08 -10.81
N ARG A 195 -24.93 -5.79 -11.12
CA ARG A 195 -24.66 -5.26 -12.46
C ARG A 195 -23.18 -5.38 -12.86
N LEU A 196 -22.27 -5.14 -11.93
CA LEU A 196 -20.83 -5.31 -12.14
C LEU A 196 -20.44 -6.77 -12.38
N SER A 197 -21.14 -7.73 -11.78
CA SER A 197 -20.83 -9.16 -11.93
C SER A 197 -21.01 -9.70 -13.35
N GLU A 198 -21.77 -9.00 -14.20
CA GLU A 198 -21.93 -9.34 -15.61
C GLU A 198 -20.62 -9.21 -16.43
N TYR A 199 -19.59 -8.57 -15.83
CA TYR A 199 -18.34 -8.24 -16.54
C TYR A 199 -17.13 -9.05 -16.04
N ALA A 200 -17.33 -10.22 -15.47
CA ALA A 200 -16.24 -11.09 -14.99
C ALA A 200 -15.20 -10.35 -14.12
N ILE A 201 -15.67 -9.61 -13.11
CA ILE A 201 -14.82 -8.89 -12.15
C ILE A 201 -14.23 -9.87 -11.17
N HIS A 202 -12.89 -9.81 -10.96
CA HIS A 202 -12.18 -10.66 -10.02
C HIS A 202 -12.56 -10.36 -8.56
N SER A 203 -12.55 -9.09 -8.20
CA SER A 203 -12.84 -8.65 -6.83
C SER A 203 -13.22 -7.18 -6.78
N ILE A 204 -13.94 -6.79 -5.74
CA ILE A 204 -14.20 -5.40 -5.40
C ILE A 204 -13.63 -5.09 -4.02
N GLU A 205 -12.80 -4.03 -3.95
CA GLU A 205 -12.17 -3.56 -2.73
C GLU A 205 -13.02 -2.48 -2.07
N GLN A 206 -13.25 -2.61 -0.77
CA GLN A 206 -13.97 -1.71 0.12
C GLN A 206 -15.22 -1.09 -0.52
N PRO A 207 -16.27 -1.87 -0.78
CA PRO A 207 -17.47 -1.39 -1.50
C PRO A 207 -18.23 -0.31 -0.72
N ILE A 208 -18.38 -0.44 0.60
CA ILE A 208 -19.03 0.55 1.46
C ILE A 208 -18.03 1.12 2.48
N LYS A 209 -18.37 2.27 3.08
CA LYS A 209 -17.51 2.95 4.08
C LYS A 209 -17.18 2.04 5.26
N PRO A 210 -15.93 2.09 5.79
CA PRO A 210 -15.51 1.31 6.94
C PRO A 210 -16.33 1.64 8.19
N GLY A 211 -16.30 0.74 9.19
CA GLY A 211 -17.01 0.85 10.47
C GLY A 211 -18.46 0.35 10.42
N GLN A 212 -18.92 -0.24 9.31
CA GLN A 212 -20.27 -0.76 9.13
C GLN A 212 -20.25 -2.30 9.04
N TRP A 213 -19.72 -2.96 10.05
CA TRP A 213 -19.44 -4.41 10.02
C TRP A 213 -20.63 -5.28 9.67
N GLU A 214 -21.81 -5.00 10.22
CA GLU A 214 -23.02 -5.78 9.93
C GLU A 214 -23.43 -5.64 8.46
N ALA A 215 -23.40 -4.41 7.92
CA ALA A 215 -23.71 -4.15 6.52
C ALA A 215 -22.64 -4.78 5.60
N MET A 216 -21.35 -4.66 5.94
CA MET A 216 -20.27 -5.25 5.17
C MET A 216 -20.32 -6.80 5.20
N ALA A 217 -20.69 -7.42 6.35
CA ALA A 217 -20.89 -8.86 6.45
C ALA A 217 -21.98 -9.33 5.48
N LYS A 218 -23.12 -8.62 5.44
CA LYS A 218 -24.18 -8.91 4.49
C LYS A 218 -23.71 -8.75 3.04
N VAL A 219 -22.95 -7.68 2.75
CA VAL A 219 -22.34 -7.50 1.42
C VAL A 219 -21.43 -8.67 1.04
N CYS A 220 -20.58 -9.13 1.96
CA CYS A 220 -19.69 -10.27 1.72
C CYS A 220 -20.45 -11.57 1.47
N GLU A 221 -21.56 -11.79 2.18
CA GLU A 221 -22.39 -12.99 2.06
C GLU A 221 -23.20 -13.03 0.74
N GLU A 222 -23.78 -11.88 0.34
CA GLU A 222 -24.71 -11.78 -0.78
C GLU A 222 -24.05 -11.39 -2.12
N SER A 223 -22.80 -10.91 -2.08
CA SER A 223 -22.14 -10.40 -3.27
C SER A 223 -21.82 -11.48 -4.29
N PRO A 224 -22.20 -11.28 -5.58
CA PRO A 224 -21.77 -12.16 -6.67
C PRO A 224 -20.30 -11.92 -7.08
N ILE A 225 -19.66 -10.89 -6.55
CA ILE A 225 -18.25 -10.56 -6.76
C ILE A 225 -17.50 -10.72 -5.44
N PRO A 226 -16.35 -11.40 -5.40
CA PRO A 226 -15.52 -11.50 -4.20
C PRO A 226 -15.17 -10.12 -3.63
N VAL A 227 -15.36 -9.93 -2.33
CA VAL A 227 -15.10 -8.66 -1.62
C VAL A 227 -13.74 -8.69 -0.94
N ALA A 228 -12.98 -7.62 -1.09
CA ALA A 228 -11.72 -7.38 -0.40
C ALA A 228 -11.86 -6.19 0.59
N LEU A 229 -11.34 -6.33 1.80
CA LEU A 229 -11.29 -5.24 2.78
C LEU A 229 -9.96 -4.51 2.70
N ASP A 230 -9.98 -3.19 2.72
CA ASP A 230 -8.83 -2.29 2.78
C ASP A 230 -8.97 -1.31 3.96
N GLU A 231 -9.73 -0.25 3.80
CA GLU A 231 -9.88 0.79 4.82
C GLU A 231 -10.48 0.26 6.14
N GLU A 232 -11.20 -0.83 6.10
CA GLU A 232 -11.75 -1.49 7.29
C GLU A 232 -10.67 -1.97 8.27
N LEU A 233 -9.45 -2.24 7.77
CA LEU A 233 -8.34 -2.81 8.54
C LEU A 233 -7.44 -1.73 9.17
N ILE A 234 -7.52 -0.49 8.68
CA ILE A 234 -6.61 0.59 9.08
C ILE A 234 -6.75 0.91 10.56
N GLY A 235 -5.59 0.97 11.26
CA GLY A 235 -5.53 1.27 12.68
C GLY A 235 -5.91 0.11 13.61
N ILE A 236 -6.29 -1.06 13.07
CA ILE A 236 -6.55 -2.25 13.88
C ILE A 236 -5.25 -3.04 14.01
N THR A 237 -4.60 -2.90 15.16
CA THR A 237 -3.32 -3.56 15.48
C THR A 237 -3.45 -4.64 16.56
N ASN A 238 -4.59 -4.70 17.25
CA ASN A 238 -4.87 -5.69 18.29
C ASN A 238 -5.33 -7.02 17.67
N PRO A 239 -4.65 -8.16 17.93
CA PRO A 239 -5.00 -9.46 17.34
C PRO A 239 -6.43 -9.93 17.66
N MET A 240 -6.97 -9.62 18.83
CA MET A 240 -8.37 -9.99 19.16
C MET A 240 -9.38 -9.20 18.32
N MET A 241 -9.09 -7.93 18.02
CA MET A 241 -9.90 -7.11 17.13
C MET A 241 -9.79 -7.58 15.68
N MET A 242 -8.59 -7.95 15.21
CA MET A 242 -8.38 -8.56 13.88
C MET A 242 -9.24 -9.82 13.73
N MET A 243 -9.18 -10.73 14.71
CA MET A 243 -9.99 -11.96 14.71
C MET A 243 -11.48 -11.65 14.73
N SER A 244 -11.92 -10.71 15.57
CA SER A 244 -13.33 -10.32 15.67
C SER A 244 -13.85 -9.78 14.34
N LEU A 245 -13.09 -8.90 13.67
CA LEU A 245 -13.43 -8.34 12.39
C LEU A 245 -13.57 -9.41 11.31
N LEU A 246 -12.56 -10.25 11.14
CA LEU A 246 -12.58 -11.29 10.11
C LEU A 246 -13.68 -12.32 10.33
N ARG A 247 -13.94 -12.68 11.58
CA ARG A 247 -15.02 -13.59 11.96
C ARG A 247 -16.40 -13.01 11.71
N SER A 248 -16.57 -11.70 11.93
CA SER A 248 -17.85 -11.02 11.78
C SER A 248 -18.16 -10.74 10.31
N ILE A 249 -17.20 -10.22 9.55
CA ILE A 249 -17.41 -9.77 8.16
C ILE A 249 -17.25 -10.91 7.16
N ARG A 250 -16.30 -11.82 7.38
CA ARG A 250 -15.97 -12.95 6.48
C ARG A 250 -15.70 -12.50 5.03
N PRO A 251 -14.78 -11.58 4.79
CA PRO A 251 -14.44 -11.17 3.44
C PRO A 251 -13.76 -12.31 2.66
N HIS A 252 -13.71 -12.18 1.34
CA HIS A 252 -12.99 -13.13 0.49
C HIS A 252 -11.48 -12.83 0.47
N TYR A 253 -11.13 -11.55 0.59
CA TYR A 253 -9.76 -11.07 0.57
C TYR A 253 -9.54 -9.94 1.58
N ILE A 254 -8.27 -9.75 1.95
CA ILE A 254 -7.78 -8.55 2.62
C ILE A 254 -6.69 -7.89 1.78
N VAL A 255 -6.64 -6.55 1.81
CA VAL A 255 -5.61 -5.75 1.18
C VAL A 255 -4.77 -5.10 2.26
N LEU A 256 -3.49 -5.41 2.31
CA LEU A 256 -2.61 -4.95 3.38
C LEU A 256 -1.68 -3.85 2.92
N LYS A 257 -1.60 -2.80 3.73
CA LYS A 257 -0.69 -1.67 3.62
C LYS A 257 0.11 -1.56 4.91
N PRO A 258 1.30 -2.15 5.00
CA PRO A 258 2.07 -2.18 6.26
C PRO A 258 2.21 -0.83 6.94
N SER A 259 2.40 0.25 6.18
CA SER A 259 2.43 1.61 6.72
C SER A 259 1.14 2.07 7.43
N LEU A 260 0.01 1.36 7.26
CA LEU A 260 -1.29 1.69 7.84
C LEU A 260 -1.80 0.64 8.83
N MET A 261 -1.13 -0.51 8.90
CA MET A 261 -1.66 -1.72 9.57
C MET A 261 -0.65 -2.36 10.54
N GLY A 262 0.11 -1.52 11.25
CA GLY A 262 1.04 -1.97 12.28
C GLY A 262 2.37 -2.49 11.76
N GLY A 263 2.90 -1.91 10.69
CA GLY A 263 4.20 -2.27 10.13
C GLY A 263 4.20 -3.67 9.49
N PHE A 264 5.40 -4.25 9.34
CA PHE A 264 5.55 -5.64 8.87
C PHE A 264 5.03 -6.64 9.88
N SER A 265 5.25 -6.38 11.17
CA SER A 265 4.79 -7.26 12.25
C SER A 265 3.26 -7.36 12.27
N GLY A 266 2.54 -6.23 12.31
CA GLY A 266 1.08 -6.22 12.29
C GLY A 266 0.49 -6.80 11.00
N SER A 267 1.11 -6.49 9.84
CA SER A 267 0.68 -7.09 8.56
C SER A 267 0.90 -8.60 8.52
N THR A 268 1.98 -9.09 9.14
CA THR A 268 2.22 -10.53 9.29
C THR A 268 1.14 -11.19 10.15
N ASP A 269 0.71 -10.54 11.21
CA ASP A 269 -0.38 -11.04 12.07
C ASP A 269 -1.71 -11.06 11.33
N TRP A 270 -2.02 -10.04 10.51
CA TRP A 270 -3.18 -10.04 9.62
C TRP A 270 -3.16 -11.24 8.66
N LEU A 271 -2.02 -11.53 8.00
CA LEU A 271 -1.89 -12.68 7.09
C LEU A 271 -2.11 -14.00 7.81
N LYS A 272 -1.50 -14.19 8.99
CA LYS A 272 -1.70 -15.41 9.82
C LYS A 272 -3.16 -15.57 10.22
N MET A 273 -3.81 -14.48 10.61
CA MET A 273 -5.21 -14.51 11.03
C MET A 273 -6.12 -14.81 9.83
N ALA A 274 -5.92 -14.14 8.69
CA ALA A 274 -6.69 -14.39 7.47
C ALA A 274 -6.60 -15.84 7.00
N ALA A 275 -5.40 -16.43 7.08
CA ALA A 275 -5.19 -17.83 6.73
C ALA A 275 -6.02 -18.81 7.56
N GLN A 276 -6.29 -18.51 8.85
CA GLN A 276 -7.15 -19.35 9.71
C GLN A 276 -8.60 -19.40 9.24
N PHE A 277 -9.04 -18.36 8.51
CA PHE A 277 -10.40 -18.25 7.97
C PHE A 277 -10.46 -18.56 6.47
N ASN A 278 -9.38 -19.05 5.85
CA ASN A 278 -9.25 -19.23 4.40
C ASN A 278 -9.50 -17.94 3.59
N ILE A 279 -9.16 -16.81 4.15
CA ILE A 279 -9.25 -15.50 3.49
C ILE A 279 -7.94 -15.24 2.74
N GLY A 280 -8.04 -14.97 1.43
CA GLY A 280 -6.91 -14.59 0.61
C GLY A 280 -6.47 -13.13 0.87
N GLY A 281 -5.40 -12.70 0.20
CA GLY A 281 -4.98 -11.30 0.31
C GLY A 281 -3.82 -10.94 -0.61
N TRP A 282 -3.59 -9.65 -0.73
CA TRP A 282 -2.43 -9.10 -1.40
C TRP A 282 -1.94 -7.84 -0.69
N ILE A 283 -0.70 -7.52 -0.95
CA ILE A 283 -0.03 -6.34 -0.38
C ILE A 283 -0.10 -5.20 -1.39
N THR A 284 -0.33 -4.01 -0.89
CA THR A 284 -0.30 -2.79 -1.71
C THR A 284 0.48 -1.68 -1.00
N SER A 285 1.06 -0.78 -1.79
CA SER A 285 1.71 0.42 -1.29
C SER A 285 0.67 1.42 -0.75
N ALA A 286 1.05 2.14 0.31
CA ALA A 286 0.37 3.36 0.78
C ALA A 286 1.00 4.62 0.18
N LEU A 287 1.46 4.54 -1.07
CA LEU A 287 2.13 5.61 -1.81
C LEU A 287 3.45 6.03 -1.14
N GLU A 288 4.24 5.07 -0.69
CA GLU A 288 5.59 5.29 -0.20
C GLU A 288 6.50 5.82 -1.31
N SER A 289 7.57 6.52 -0.92
CA SER A 289 8.72 6.75 -1.79
C SER A 289 9.42 5.42 -2.11
N ASN A 290 10.44 5.47 -2.96
CA ASN A 290 11.23 4.28 -3.24
C ASN A 290 11.91 3.68 -2.00
N VAL A 291 12.12 4.44 -0.92
CA VAL A 291 12.68 3.89 0.33
C VAL A 291 11.70 2.94 0.99
N GLY A 292 10.47 3.37 1.24
CA GLY A 292 9.45 2.51 1.82
C GLY A 292 9.02 1.40 0.86
N LEU A 293 8.86 1.71 -0.44
CA LEU A 293 8.50 0.73 -1.46
C LEU A 293 9.54 -0.40 -1.57
N ASN A 294 10.83 -0.09 -1.45
CA ASN A 294 11.89 -1.10 -1.46
C ASN A 294 11.80 -2.04 -0.25
N ALA A 295 11.63 -1.49 0.95
CA ALA A 295 11.47 -2.29 2.16
C ALA A 295 10.22 -3.19 2.06
N LEU A 296 9.12 -2.63 1.57
CA LEU A 296 7.87 -3.34 1.33
C LEU A 296 8.04 -4.46 0.30
N ALA A 297 8.70 -4.19 -0.82
CA ALA A 297 8.94 -5.16 -1.89
C ALA A 297 9.82 -6.33 -1.40
N GLN A 298 10.88 -6.07 -0.65
CA GLN A 298 11.72 -7.11 -0.07
C GLN A 298 10.93 -8.00 0.91
N TRP A 299 10.07 -7.41 1.75
CA TRP A 299 9.20 -8.19 2.63
C TRP A 299 8.20 -9.03 1.84
N VAL A 300 7.56 -8.46 0.81
CA VAL A 300 6.64 -9.19 -0.07
C VAL A 300 7.32 -10.35 -0.78
N ALA A 301 8.56 -10.19 -1.21
CA ALA A 301 9.33 -11.26 -1.85
C ALA A 301 9.53 -12.47 -0.91
N MET A 302 9.63 -12.26 0.42
CA MET A 302 9.66 -13.36 1.40
C MET A 302 8.37 -14.18 1.42
N LEU A 303 7.24 -13.55 1.07
CA LEU A 303 5.93 -14.21 1.02
C LEU A 303 5.72 -15.02 -0.27
N GLN A 304 6.57 -14.84 -1.28
CA GLN A 304 6.49 -15.51 -2.60
C GLN A 304 5.08 -15.45 -3.21
N PRO A 305 4.52 -14.26 -3.44
CA PRO A 305 3.13 -14.12 -3.85
C PRO A 305 2.87 -14.76 -5.22
N ARG A 306 1.76 -15.48 -5.32
CA ARG A 306 1.31 -16.11 -6.57
C ARG A 306 0.38 -15.24 -7.41
N ILE A 307 -0.08 -14.13 -6.84
CA ILE A 307 -1.00 -13.19 -7.51
C ILE A 307 -0.35 -11.80 -7.55
N PRO A 308 -0.66 -10.97 -8.55
CA PRO A 308 -0.12 -9.62 -8.66
C PRO A 308 -0.43 -8.75 -7.45
N GLN A 309 0.59 -8.03 -6.99
CA GLN A 309 0.58 -7.16 -5.82
C GLN A 309 0.38 -5.70 -6.23
N GLY A 310 -0.05 -4.83 -5.32
CA GLY A 310 -0.29 -3.41 -5.57
C GLY A 310 0.97 -2.54 -5.38
N LEU A 311 2.11 -2.91 -5.96
CA LEU A 311 3.40 -2.26 -5.73
C LEU A 311 3.89 -1.41 -6.91
N GLY A 312 3.07 -1.14 -7.90
CA GLY A 312 3.43 -0.34 -9.08
C GLY A 312 3.39 1.18 -8.85
N THR A 313 3.85 1.67 -7.71
CA THR A 313 3.73 3.08 -7.31
C THR A 313 5.05 3.87 -7.37
N GLY A 314 6.17 3.23 -7.71
CA GLY A 314 7.49 3.87 -7.72
C GLY A 314 7.66 5.03 -8.72
N ALA A 315 6.86 5.07 -9.78
CA ALA A 315 6.94 6.10 -10.82
C ALA A 315 5.91 7.25 -10.65
N LEU A 316 5.32 7.42 -9.46
CA LEU A 316 4.29 8.45 -9.24
C LEU A 316 4.84 9.85 -8.99
N TYR A 317 6.09 9.98 -8.55
CA TYR A 317 6.66 11.23 -8.06
C TYR A 317 7.78 11.74 -8.94
N SER A 318 7.79 13.06 -9.19
CA SER A 318 8.83 13.75 -9.96
C SER A 318 10.15 13.87 -9.19
N ASN A 319 10.07 13.84 -7.86
CA ASN A 319 11.18 13.94 -6.92
C ASN A 319 11.31 12.72 -6.02
N ASN A 320 11.01 11.52 -6.54
CA ASN A 320 11.22 10.28 -5.80
C ASN A 320 12.71 10.08 -5.48
N ILE A 321 13.00 9.18 -4.54
CA ILE A 321 14.38 8.83 -4.19
C ILE A 321 14.94 7.91 -5.28
N ASP A 322 16.11 8.25 -5.83
CA ASP A 322 16.79 7.42 -6.82
C ASP A 322 17.15 6.07 -6.22
N SER A 323 16.78 5.01 -6.91
CA SER A 323 16.88 3.65 -6.37
C SER A 323 17.09 2.61 -7.47
N PRO A 324 17.48 1.38 -7.10
CA PRO A 324 17.47 0.22 -7.97
C PRO A 324 16.09 -0.21 -8.47
N LEU A 325 15.00 0.27 -7.87
CA LEU A 325 13.65 -0.17 -8.22
C LEU A 325 13.27 0.22 -9.65
N GLU A 326 12.82 -0.77 -10.41
CA GLU A 326 12.29 -0.59 -11.77
C GLU A 326 11.00 -1.39 -11.94
N GLN A 327 10.11 -0.86 -12.75
CA GLN A 327 8.98 -1.60 -13.28
C GLN A 327 9.34 -2.08 -14.68
N LYS A 328 9.24 -3.39 -14.91
CA LYS A 328 9.34 -4.02 -16.24
C LYS A 328 8.06 -4.77 -16.51
N GLU A 329 7.31 -4.36 -17.52
CA GLU A 329 5.99 -4.92 -17.82
C GLU A 329 5.12 -4.93 -16.55
N ASP A 330 4.59 -6.08 -16.15
CA ASP A 330 3.79 -6.28 -14.94
C ASP A 330 4.60 -6.79 -13.74
N TYR A 331 5.92 -6.49 -13.70
CA TYR A 331 6.80 -6.85 -12.59
C TYR A 331 7.50 -5.64 -11.96
N LEU A 332 7.62 -5.67 -10.64
CA LEU A 332 8.55 -4.83 -9.89
C LEU A 332 9.87 -5.59 -9.71
N TRP A 333 10.97 -4.92 -10.00
CA TRP A 333 12.31 -5.49 -10.01
C TRP A 333 13.30 -4.56 -9.32
N SER A 334 14.31 -5.13 -8.65
CA SER A 334 15.48 -4.42 -8.15
C SER A 334 16.64 -4.64 -9.12
N ASN A 335 17.02 -3.60 -9.86
CA ASN A 335 18.11 -3.68 -10.85
C ASN A 335 19.47 -3.61 -10.15
N PRO A 336 20.27 -4.70 -10.15
CA PRO A 336 21.56 -4.75 -9.45
C PRO A 336 22.63 -3.82 -10.07
N GLU A 337 22.41 -3.31 -11.27
CA GLU A 337 23.32 -2.36 -11.92
C GLU A 337 23.10 -0.91 -11.47
N LYS A 338 21.99 -0.63 -10.78
CA LYS A 338 21.66 0.71 -10.26
C LYS A 338 22.05 0.85 -8.79
N MET A 339 22.37 2.06 -8.42
CA MET A 339 22.73 2.42 -7.05
C MET A 339 21.69 3.34 -6.43
N TRP A 340 21.66 3.37 -5.11
CA TRP A 340 20.90 4.32 -4.34
C TRP A 340 21.59 5.68 -4.35
N HIS A 341 20.83 6.76 -4.63
CA HIS A 341 21.27 8.14 -4.43
C HIS A 341 20.26 8.85 -3.54
N LEU A 342 20.61 8.96 -2.26
CA LEU A 342 19.78 9.67 -1.29
C LEU A 342 20.00 11.18 -1.44
N PRO A 343 18.94 12.00 -1.42
CA PRO A 343 19.10 13.45 -1.35
C PRO A 343 19.68 13.86 0.00
N GLU A 344 20.14 15.10 0.11
CA GLU A 344 20.44 15.70 1.40
C GLU A 344 19.13 15.91 2.17
N PHE A 345 18.99 15.20 3.29
CA PHE A 345 17.85 15.36 4.18
C PHE A 345 18.16 16.36 5.29
N GLU A 346 17.22 17.22 5.60
CA GLU A 346 17.27 18.10 6.77
C GLU A 346 16.95 17.29 8.04
N TRP A 347 17.95 16.59 8.58
CA TRP A 347 17.77 15.73 9.74
C TRP A 347 17.51 16.53 11.01
N ILE A 348 16.41 16.23 11.68
CA ILE A 348 16.06 16.70 13.00
C ILE A 348 16.66 15.73 14.01
N ASN A 349 17.76 16.16 14.65
CA ASN A 349 18.39 15.40 15.74
C ASN A 349 17.64 15.70 17.03
N VAL A 350 17.47 14.67 17.86
CA VAL A 350 16.84 14.77 19.18
C VAL A 350 17.87 14.35 20.21
N ASP A 351 18.18 15.26 21.13
CA ASP A 351 19.16 15.05 22.19
C ASP A 351 18.63 14.15 23.33
#